data_5c78fb9f7eefb2ea5c73724e655c8280
#
_entry.id   5c78fb9f7eefb2ea5c73724e655c8280
#
_cell.length_a   1.000
_cell.length_b   1.000
_cell.length_c   1.000
_cell.angle_alpha   90.00
_cell.angle_beta   90.00
_cell.angle_gamma   90.00
#
_symmetry.space_group_name_H-M   'P 1'
#
loop_
_entity.id
_entity.type
_entity.pdbx_description
1 polymer ?
#
loop_
_entity_poly.entity_id
_entity_poly.type
_entity_poly.pdbx_seq_one_letter_code
_entity_poly.pdbx_strand_id
1 'polypeptide(L)'
;MEAQVSILHHDYPVRAREQVEQKLQHLVKFYDRIVSMRALLERQHDEHRVEIVAHIARGAVLVVDARASGFSAALDEASRDASRG
;
A
#
# COMPACT_ATOMS: atom_id res chain seq x y z
N MET A 1 -1.26 19.45 4.88
CA MET A 1 0.06 18.85 4.62
C MET A 1 -0.13 17.55 3.86
N GLU A 2 0.52 17.42 2.73
CA GLU A 2 0.39 16.22 1.93
C GLU A 2 1.33 15.14 2.43
N ALA A 3 0.82 13.92 2.53
CA ALA A 3 1.64 12.78 2.88
C ALA A 3 2.51 12.37 1.69
N GLN A 4 3.73 11.93 1.99
CA GLN A 4 4.62 11.39 0.97
C GLN A 4 4.22 9.95 0.67
N VAL A 5 4.11 9.64 -0.61
CA VAL A 5 3.78 8.30 -1.05
C VAL A 5 4.89 7.83 -1.99
N SER A 6 5.46 6.67 -1.68
CA SER A 6 6.44 6.04 -2.55
C SER A 6 6.08 4.59 -2.82
N ILE A 7 6.36 4.14 -4.02
CA ILE A 7 5.99 2.81 -4.48
C ILE A 7 7.24 2.13 -5.04
N LEU A 8 7.58 1.00 -4.46
CA LEU A 8 8.68 0.16 -4.92
C LEU A 8 8.10 -1.05 -5.63
N HIS A 9 8.49 -1.26 -6.86
CA HIS A 9 7.97 -2.38 -7.64
C HIS A 9 9.00 -2.90 -8.63
N HIS A 10 8.89 -4.18 -8.93
CA HIS A 10 9.65 -4.84 -9.99
C HIS A 10 8.67 -5.41 -10.99
N ASP A 11 8.90 -5.16 -12.27
CA ASP A 11 8.16 -5.80 -13.37
C ASP A 11 6.64 -5.63 -13.32
N TYR A 12 6.17 -4.54 -12.73
CA TYR A 12 4.75 -4.23 -12.76
C TYR A 12 4.46 -3.16 -13.79
N PRO A 13 3.35 -3.28 -14.55
CA PRO A 13 2.98 -2.25 -15.50
C PRO A 13 2.57 -0.96 -14.80
N VAL A 14 2.59 0.14 -15.56
CA VAL A 14 2.22 1.46 -15.03
C VAL A 14 0.81 1.43 -14.42
N ARG A 15 -0.11 0.68 -15.03
CA ARG A 15 -1.48 0.58 -14.53
C ARG A 15 -1.54 0.03 -13.10
N ALA A 16 -0.71 -0.98 -12.80
CA ALA A 16 -0.66 -1.54 -11.45
C ALA A 16 -0.17 -0.49 -10.45
N ARG A 17 0.85 0.27 -10.83
CA ARG A 17 1.37 1.35 -10.00
C ARG A 17 0.30 2.41 -9.75
N GLU A 18 -0.45 2.78 -10.78
CA GLU A 18 -1.52 3.76 -10.65
C GLU A 18 -2.62 3.27 -9.70
N GLN A 19 -2.97 1.99 -9.76
CA GLN A 19 -3.96 1.41 -8.84
C GLN A 19 -3.49 1.52 -7.39
N VAL A 20 -2.22 1.21 -7.13
CA VAL A 20 -1.66 1.34 -5.79
C VAL A 20 -1.70 2.79 -5.35
N GLU A 21 -1.28 3.70 -6.20
CA GLU A 21 -1.27 5.12 -5.88
C GLU A 21 -2.65 5.62 -5.50
N GLN A 22 -3.68 5.24 -6.24
CA GLN A 22 -5.06 5.61 -5.93
C GLN A 22 -5.51 5.08 -4.58
N LYS A 23 -5.17 3.83 -4.27
CA LYS A 23 -5.52 3.23 -2.97
C LYS A 23 -4.82 3.95 -1.82
N LEU A 24 -3.54 4.27 -1.98
CA LEU A 24 -2.80 4.96 -0.94
C LEU A 24 -3.31 6.39 -0.74
N GLN A 25 -3.63 7.09 -1.83
CA GLN A 25 -4.21 8.43 -1.74
C GLN A 25 -5.56 8.40 -1.03
N HIS A 26 -6.35 7.36 -1.27
CA HIS A 26 -7.62 7.17 -0.58
C HIS A 26 -7.41 7.02 0.92
N LEU A 27 -6.45 6.21 1.32
CA LEU A 27 -6.12 6.03 2.74
C LEU A 27 -5.66 7.32 3.39
N VAL A 28 -4.85 8.11 2.68
CA VAL A 28 -4.38 9.41 3.17
C VAL A 28 -5.54 10.37 3.42
N LYS A 29 -6.55 10.33 2.57
CA LYS A 29 -7.74 11.18 2.76
C LYS A 29 -8.52 10.82 4.01
N PHE A 30 -8.62 9.53 4.33
CA PHE A 30 -9.37 9.07 5.49
C PHE A 30 -8.61 9.22 6.80
N TYR A 31 -7.29 9.16 6.73
CA TYR A 31 -6.45 9.19 7.93
C TYR A 31 -5.50 10.36 7.86
N ASP A 32 -5.92 11.47 8.41
CA ASP A 32 -5.20 12.73 8.34
C ASP A 32 -3.89 12.74 9.14
N ARG A 33 -3.65 11.70 9.95
CA ARG A 33 -2.42 11.59 10.73
C ARG A 33 -1.30 10.87 10.00
N ILE A 34 -1.54 10.37 8.79
CA ILE A 34 -0.51 9.70 8.02
C ILE A 34 0.48 10.75 7.50
N VAL A 35 1.75 10.57 7.84
CA VAL A 35 2.84 11.44 7.41
C VAL A 35 3.45 10.95 6.10
N SER A 36 3.63 9.63 5.98
CA SER A 36 4.16 9.03 4.76
C SER A 36 3.69 7.60 4.62
N MET A 37 3.63 7.11 3.40
CA MET A 37 3.29 5.73 3.10
C MET A 37 4.26 5.18 2.07
N ARG A 38 4.58 3.92 2.22
CA ARG A 38 5.39 3.20 1.26
C ARG A 38 4.72 1.87 0.93
N ALA A 39 4.64 1.55 -0.33
CA ALA A 39 4.14 0.27 -0.78
C ALA A 39 5.24 -0.49 -1.49
N LEU A 40 5.34 -1.78 -1.20
CA LEU A 40 6.25 -2.68 -1.89
C LEU A 40 5.41 -3.72 -2.62
N LEU A 41 5.63 -3.82 -3.92
CA LEU A 41 4.95 -4.79 -4.78
C LEU A 41 5.95 -5.85 -5.19
N GLU A 42 5.68 -7.08 -4.82
CA GLU A 42 6.51 -8.22 -5.19
C GLU A 42 5.69 -9.30 -5.84
N ARG A 43 6.34 -10.00 -6.75
CA ARG A 43 5.77 -11.19 -7.36
C ARG A 43 6.72 -12.35 -7.11
N GLN A 44 6.21 -13.38 -6.42
CA GLN A 44 6.96 -14.58 -6.15
C GLN A 44 6.16 -15.77 -6.67
N HIS A 45 6.70 -16.46 -7.67
CA HIS A 45 6.03 -17.58 -8.30
C HIS A 45 4.64 -17.16 -8.81
N ASP A 46 3.59 -17.73 -8.26
CA ASP A 46 2.23 -17.43 -8.67
C ASP A 46 1.51 -16.45 -7.73
N GLU A 47 2.22 -15.91 -6.76
CA GLU A 47 1.63 -15.01 -5.79
C GLU A 47 2.12 -13.58 -5.94
N HIS A 48 1.21 -12.66 -5.69
CA HIS A 48 1.54 -11.23 -5.56
C HIS A 48 1.48 -10.85 -4.10
N ARG A 49 2.49 -10.13 -3.66
CA ARG A 49 2.57 -9.64 -2.30
C ARG A 49 2.55 -8.11 -2.33
N VAL A 50 1.70 -7.53 -1.49
CA VAL A 50 1.63 -6.08 -1.32
C VAL A 50 1.89 -5.77 0.15
N GLU A 51 2.96 -5.05 0.42
CA GLU A 51 3.27 -4.58 1.76
C GLU A 51 3.08 -3.07 1.80
N ILE A 52 2.33 -2.60 2.80
CA ILE A 52 2.13 -1.17 2.99
C ILE A 52 2.70 -0.79 4.36
N VAL A 53 3.59 0.20 4.36
CA VAL A 53 4.14 0.75 5.60
C VAL A 53 3.68 2.20 5.69
N ALA A 54 2.95 2.53 6.73
CA ALA A 54 2.46 3.89 6.96
C ALA A 54 3.10 4.45 8.22
N HIS A 55 3.73 5.61 8.08
CA HIS A 55 4.25 6.37 9.21
C HIS A 55 3.20 7.35 9.65
N ILE A 56 2.80 7.24 10.90
CA ILE A 56 1.72 8.04 11.48
C ILE A 56 2.33 9.04 12.44
N ALA A 57 1.68 10.19 12.59
CA ALA A 57 2.14 11.23 13.51
C ALA A 57 2.40 10.65 14.91
N ARG A 58 3.39 11.19 15.61
CA ARG A 58 3.85 10.75 16.94
C ARG A 58 4.65 9.44 16.92
N GLY A 59 5.17 9.06 15.77
CA GLY A 59 6.10 7.96 15.67
C GLY A 59 5.48 6.58 15.56
N ALA A 60 4.17 6.48 15.45
CA ALA A 60 3.53 5.19 15.23
C ALA A 60 3.77 4.71 13.78
N VAL A 61 3.92 3.40 13.62
CA VAL A 61 4.13 2.78 12.31
C VAL A 61 3.13 1.65 12.14
N LEU A 62 2.39 1.67 11.05
CA LEU A 62 1.48 0.61 10.69
C LEU A 62 2.08 -0.17 9.52
N VAL A 63 2.16 -1.50 9.66
CA VAL A 63 2.66 -2.38 8.61
C VAL A 63 1.60 -3.41 8.29
N VAL A 64 1.20 -3.51 7.04
CA VAL A 64 0.30 -4.56 6.57
C VAL A 64 0.95 -5.29 5.40
N ASP A 65 0.67 -6.58 5.30
CA ASP A 65 1.24 -7.45 4.29
C ASP A 65 0.13 -8.39 3.82
N ALA A 66 -0.15 -8.37 2.53
CA ALA A 66 -1.19 -9.22 1.97
C ALA A 66 -0.64 -9.96 0.76
N ARG A 67 -1.08 -11.20 0.58
CA ARG A 67 -0.69 -12.05 -0.53
C ARG A 67 -1.91 -12.65 -1.18
N ALA A 68 -1.88 -12.74 -2.49
CA ALA A 68 -2.94 -13.36 -3.26
C ALA A 68 -2.42 -13.79 -4.62
N SER A 69 -3.16 -14.67 -5.29
CA SER A 69 -2.80 -15.12 -6.63
C SER A 69 -2.98 -14.01 -7.67
N GLY A 70 -3.84 -13.02 -7.39
CA GLY A 70 -4.05 -11.87 -8.26
C GLY A 70 -3.58 -10.59 -7.60
N PHE A 71 -3.00 -9.69 -8.39
CA PHE A 71 -2.50 -8.43 -7.88
C PHE A 71 -3.60 -7.58 -7.24
N SER A 72 -4.74 -7.45 -7.91
CA SER A 72 -5.85 -6.63 -7.41
C SER A 72 -6.38 -7.17 -6.08
N ALA A 73 -6.44 -8.50 -5.94
CA ALA A 73 -6.90 -9.11 -4.69
C ALA A 73 -5.92 -8.82 -3.55
N ALA A 74 -4.61 -8.92 -3.80
CA ALA A 74 -3.60 -8.62 -2.80
C ALA A 74 -3.68 -7.16 -2.37
N LEU A 75 -3.84 -6.26 -3.34
CA LEU A 75 -3.94 -4.83 -3.07
C LEU A 75 -5.20 -4.51 -2.25
N ASP A 76 -6.33 -5.09 -2.61
CA ASP A 76 -7.57 -4.85 -1.88
C ASP A 76 -7.49 -5.34 -0.45
N GLU A 77 -6.89 -6.51 -0.23
CA GLU A 77 -6.72 -7.06 1.10
C GLU A 77 -5.79 -6.17 1.94
N ALA A 78 -4.67 -5.76 1.38
CA ALA A 78 -3.74 -4.87 2.07
C ALA A 78 -4.42 -3.54 2.44
N SER A 79 -5.21 -2.99 1.53
CA SER A 79 -5.93 -1.73 1.77
C SER A 79 -6.95 -1.87 2.89
N ARG A 80 -7.68 -2.99 2.93
CA ARG A 80 -8.65 -3.24 3.99
C ARG A 80 -7.97 -3.43 5.34
N ASP A 81 -6.85 -4.13 5.36
CA ASP A 81 -6.10 -4.33 6.60
C ASP A 81 -5.54 -3.01 7.11
N ALA A 82 -5.06 -2.15 6.24
CA ALA A 82 -4.61 -0.82 6.61
C ALA A 82 -5.76 0.03 7.18
N SER A 83 -6.96 -0.11 6.63
CA SER A 83 -8.13 0.64 7.08
C SER A 83 -8.59 0.21 8.47
N ARG A 84 -8.34 -1.03 8.86
CA ARG A 84 -8.70 -1.54 10.19
C ARG A 84 -7.75 -1.07 11.28
N GLY A 85 -6.52 -0.85 10.88
CA GLY A 85 -5.46 -0.49 11.79
C GLY A 85 -5.58 0.91 12.31
#